data_914162fde3be4491873c25ff99636081
#
_entry.id   914162fde3be4491873c25ff99636081
#
_cell.length_a   1.000
_cell.length_b   1.000
_cell.length_c   1.000
_cell.angle_alpha   90.00
_cell.angle_beta   90.00
_cell.angle_gamma   90.00
#
_symmetry.space_group_name_H-M   'P 1'
#
loop_
_entity.id
_entity.type
_entity.pdbx_description
1 polymer ?
#
loop_
_entity_poly.entity_id
_entity_poly.type
_entity_poly.pdbx_seq_one_letter_code
_entity_poly.pdbx_strand_id
1 'polypeptide(L)'
;PMAMLTGYMQRFTKIRTVGLCHSVQVCSQKLLEGMGMEDKLEGRTELIAGINHMAWLLEIHDKDGNDLYPEIRRIAEEKNTSGEKHEDMVRYEYIRHLGYYCTESSEHNAEYNPFFIKSKYPEMIEEFNIPLDEYPRRCIKQIEGWEKEREDILKDGKIGHERSKEYASYIMEAV
;
A
#
# COMPACT_ATOMS: atom_id res chain seq x y z
N PRO A 1 -15.74 -3.61 -5.65
CA PRO A 1 -16.58 -2.97 -6.67
C PRO A 1 -15.81 -2.52 -7.90
N MET A 2 -14.60 -1.92 -7.76
CA MET A 2 -13.84 -1.38 -8.89
C MET A 2 -13.47 -2.45 -9.94
N ALA A 3 -12.93 -3.58 -9.53
CA ALA A 3 -12.58 -4.68 -10.45
C ALA A 3 -13.80 -5.21 -11.21
N MET A 4 -14.94 -5.33 -10.52
CA MET A 4 -16.20 -5.73 -11.15
C MET A 4 -16.70 -4.71 -12.16
N LEU A 5 -16.67 -3.42 -11.82
CA LEU A 5 -17.09 -2.35 -12.72
C LEU A 5 -16.18 -2.26 -13.94
N THR A 6 -14.86 -2.32 -13.74
CA THR A 6 -13.90 -2.33 -14.84
C THR A 6 -14.11 -3.53 -15.76
N GLY A 7 -14.24 -4.73 -15.21
CA GLY A 7 -14.49 -5.95 -15.96
C GLY A 7 -15.84 -5.91 -16.71
N TYR A 8 -16.89 -5.40 -16.09
CA TYR A 8 -18.19 -5.23 -16.74
C TYR A 8 -18.11 -4.25 -17.92
N MET A 9 -17.50 -3.09 -17.71
CA MET A 9 -17.34 -2.09 -18.75
C MET A 9 -16.53 -2.60 -19.95
N GLN A 10 -15.43 -3.29 -19.70
CA GLN A 10 -14.60 -3.89 -20.76
C GLN A 10 -15.33 -4.99 -21.53
N ARG A 11 -16.16 -5.79 -20.85
CA ARG A 11 -16.87 -6.91 -21.47
C ARG A 11 -18.09 -6.50 -22.29
N PHE A 12 -18.83 -5.49 -21.81
CA PHE A 12 -20.16 -5.16 -22.36
C PHE A 12 -20.20 -3.83 -23.11
N THR A 13 -19.08 -3.09 -23.17
CA THR A 13 -19.00 -1.82 -23.88
C THR A 13 -17.75 -1.77 -24.77
N LYS A 14 -17.69 -0.77 -25.65
CA LYS A 14 -16.49 -0.45 -26.45
C LYS A 14 -15.58 0.57 -25.76
N ILE A 15 -15.91 0.97 -24.53
CA ILE A 15 -15.13 1.95 -23.76
C ILE A 15 -13.89 1.26 -23.21
N ARG A 16 -12.72 1.80 -23.54
CA ARG A 16 -11.47 1.37 -22.88
C ARG A 16 -11.50 1.82 -21.43
N THR A 17 -11.45 0.89 -20.51
CA THR A 17 -11.59 1.14 -19.09
C THR A 17 -10.43 0.53 -18.33
N VAL A 18 -9.86 1.27 -17.39
CA VAL A 18 -8.82 0.82 -16.47
C VAL A 18 -9.21 1.12 -15.04
N GLY A 19 -8.94 0.21 -14.13
CA GLY A 19 -9.08 0.44 -12.68
C GLY A 19 -7.73 0.81 -12.08
N LEU A 20 -7.68 1.91 -11.33
CA LEU A 20 -6.49 2.39 -10.67
C LEU A 20 -6.62 2.29 -9.14
N CYS A 21 -5.53 2.01 -8.46
CA CYS A 21 -5.46 1.97 -7.01
C CYS A 21 -4.14 2.52 -6.50
N HIS A 22 -4.17 3.38 -5.49
CA HIS A 22 -2.97 3.93 -4.86
C HIS A 22 -2.05 2.86 -4.27
N SER A 23 -2.59 1.76 -3.75
CA SER A 23 -1.77 0.70 -3.19
C SER A 23 -0.83 0.05 -4.22
N VAL A 24 -1.16 0.13 -5.51
CA VAL A 24 -0.29 -0.27 -6.61
C VAL A 24 0.72 0.82 -6.92
N GLN A 25 0.24 2.06 -7.19
CA GLN A 25 1.11 3.18 -7.61
C GLN A 25 2.20 3.53 -6.59
N VAL A 26 1.90 3.42 -5.29
CA VAL A 26 2.86 3.75 -4.22
C VAL A 26 3.59 2.54 -3.65
N CYS A 27 3.36 1.34 -4.18
CA CYS A 27 3.89 0.09 -3.62
C CYS A 27 5.41 0.09 -3.51
N SER A 28 6.09 0.22 -4.62
CA SER A 28 7.55 0.19 -4.68
C SER A 28 8.18 1.42 -4.04
N GLN A 29 7.54 2.58 -4.18
CA GLN A 29 8.01 3.81 -3.53
C GLN A 29 8.07 3.63 -2.02
N LYS A 30 6.98 3.23 -1.39
CA LYS A 30 6.92 3.01 0.07
C LYS A 30 7.89 1.92 0.54
N LEU A 31 8.06 0.87 -0.26
CA LEU A 31 9.04 -0.16 0.04
C LEU A 31 10.45 0.39 0.08
N LEU A 32 10.87 1.08 -0.97
CA LEU A 32 12.23 1.63 -1.08
C LEU A 32 12.48 2.72 -0.03
N GLU A 33 11.54 3.63 0.21
CA GLU A 33 11.61 4.61 1.30
C GLU A 33 11.74 3.93 2.67
N GLY A 34 10.91 2.94 2.95
CA GLY A 34 10.95 2.18 4.20
C GLY A 34 12.26 1.39 4.39
N MET A 35 12.98 1.10 3.32
CA MET A 35 14.26 0.40 3.36
C MET A 35 15.49 1.31 3.31
N GLY A 36 15.30 2.63 3.16
CA GLY A 36 16.41 3.58 3.03
C GLY A 36 17.11 3.48 1.66
N MET A 37 16.34 3.14 0.62
CA MET A 37 16.79 2.97 -0.76
C MET A 37 16.20 4.04 -1.69
N GLU A 38 16.02 5.27 -1.20
CA GLU A 38 15.40 6.38 -1.94
C GLU A 38 16.20 6.75 -3.20
N ASP A 39 17.50 6.47 -3.22
CA ASP A 39 18.37 6.66 -4.38
C ASP A 39 17.99 5.76 -5.57
N LYS A 40 17.18 4.72 -5.34
CA LYS A 40 16.68 3.77 -6.35
C LYS A 40 15.29 4.12 -6.89
N LEU A 41 14.69 5.23 -6.45
CA LEU A 41 13.36 5.61 -6.88
C LEU A 41 13.30 6.09 -8.34
N GLU A 42 14.30 6.87 -8.75
CA GLU A 42 14.32 7.45 -10.10
C GLU A 42 14.64 6.39 -11.16
N GLY A 43 13.80 6.32 -12.20
CA GLY A 43 14.01 5.43 -13.34
C GLY A 43 13.81 3.94 -13.05
N ARG A 44 13.29 3.59 -11.87
CA ARG A 44 12.98 2.20 -11.55
C ARG A 44 11.90 1.63 -12.46
N THR A 45 11.92 0.34 -12.67
CA THR A 45 10.87 -0.43 -13.33
C THR A 45 10.34 -1.51 -12.41
N GLU A 46 9.05 -1.82 -12.54
CA GLU A 46 8.41 -2.79 -11.65
C GLU A 46 7.35 -3.63 -12.37
N LEU A 47 7.15 -4.84 -11.91
CA LEU A 47 6.07 -5.71 -12.32
C LEU A 47 5.22 -6.07 -11.11
N ILE A 48 3.95 -5.64 -11.13
CA ILE A 48 2.98 -5.97 -10.09
C ILE A 48 1.86 -6.79 -10.72
N ALA A 49 1.53 -7.93 -10.11
CA ALA A 49 0.44 -8.78 -10.57
C ALA A 49 -0.30 -9.42 -9.41
N GLY A 50 -1.60 -9.67 -9.60
CA GLY A 50 -2.47 -10.30 -8.63
C GLY A 50 -3.80 -9.58 -8.47
N ILE A 51 -4.52 -9.93 -7.42
CA ILE A 51 -5.81 -9.31 -7.08
C ILE A 51 -5.55 -8.13 -6.15
N ASN A 52 -5.99 -6.94 -6.55
CA ASN A 52 -5.95 -5.78 -5.68
C ASN A 52 -6.96 -5.98 -4.49
N HIS A 53 -6.59 -5.76 -3.27
CA HIS A 53 -5.38 -5.15 -2.69
C HIS A 53 -4.25 -6.13 -2.33
N MET A 54 -4.35 -7.39 -2.70
CA MET A 54 -3.38 -8.45 -2.41
C MET A 54 -2.57 -8.85 -3.65
N ALA A 55 -2.15 -7.86 -4.44
CA ALA A 55 -1.22 -8.07 -5.53
C ALA A 55 0.23 -8.11 -5.01
N TRP A 56 1.11 -8.72 -5.78
CA TRP A 56 2.50 -8.94 -5.43
C TRP A 56 3.41 -8.12 -6.35
N LEU A 57 4.40 -7.47 -5.77
CA LEU A 57 5.52 -6.88 -6.50
C LEU A 57 6.47 -8.02 -6.88
N LEU A 58 6.38 -8.46 -8.13
CA LEU A 58 7.12 -9.63 -8.63
C LEU A 58 8.52 -9.28 -9.09
N GLU A 59 8.69 -8.10 -9.68
CA GLU A 59 9.98 -7.61 -10.15
C GLU A 59 10.14 -6.15 -9.77
N ILE A 60 11.34 -5.75 -9.44
CA ILE A 60 11.74 -4.37 -9.22
C ILE A 60 13.21 -4.20 -9.59
N HIS A 61 13.48 -3.30 -10.53
CA HIS A 61 14.81 -3.02 -11.04
C HIS A 61 15.13 -1.55 -10.92
N ASP A 62 16.40 -1.22 -10.71
CA ASP A 62 16.86 0.17 -10.75
C ASP A 62 16.94 0.69 -12.21
N LYS A 63 17.29 1.95 -12.38
CA LYS A 63 17.46 2.60 -13.70
C LYS A 63 18.46 1.91 -14.64
N ASP A 64 19.39 1.16 -14.08
CA ASP A 64 20.42 0.44 -14.82
C ASP A 64 20.01 -1.03 -15.11
N GLY A 65 18.80 -1.43 -14.70
CA GLY A 65 18.25 -2.76 -14.91
C GLY A 65 18.71 -3.81 -13.88
N ASN A 66 19.32 -3.41 -12.78
CA ASN A 66 19.73 -4.33 -11.74
C ASN A 66 18.52 -4.72 -10.87
N ASP A 67 18.38 -6.02 -10.59
CA ASP A 67 17.35 -6.54 -9.67
C ASP A 67 17.62 -6.05 -8.23
N LEU A 68 16.62 -5.41 -7.63
CA LEU A 68 16.71 -4.88 -6.27
C LEU A 68 16.31 -5.90 -5.19
N TYR A 69 15.67 -7.02 -5.53
CA TYR A 69 15.21 -7.99 -4.55
C TYR A 69 16.29 -8.63 -3.67
N PRO A 70 17.50 -8.89 -4.16
CA PRO A 70 18.58 -9.39 -3.29
C PRO A 70 18.84 -8.46 -2.10
N GLU A 71 18.90 -7.16 -2.34
CA GLU A 71 19.12 -6.16 -1.28
C GLU A 71 17.87 -5.95 -0.42
N ILE A 72 16.70 -5.91 -1.03
CA ILE A 72 15.40 -5.82 -0.34
C ILE A 72 15.24 -6.95 0.68
N ARG A 73 15.56 -8.19 0.29
CA ARG A 73 15.48 -9.36 1.18
C ARG A 73 16.45 -9.26 2.35
N ARG A 74 17.68 -8.81 2.08
CA ARG A 74 18.68 -8.61 3.12
C ARG A 74 18.22 -7.58 4.16
N ILE A 75 17.74 -6.44 3.70
CA ILE A 75 17.24 -5.35 4.58
C ILE A 75 15.99 -5.78 5.35
N ALA A 76 15.05 -6.49 4.71
CA ALA A 76 13.85 -6.99 5.37
C ALA A 76 14.22 -7.95 6.52
N GLU A 77 15.18 -8.86 6.30
CA GLU A 77 15.70 -9.74 7.35
C GLU A 77 16.32 -8.95 8.50
N GLU A 78 17.21 -8.00 8.20
CA GLU A 78 17.87 -7.18 9.21
C GLU A 78 16.88 -6.38 10.04
N LYS A 79 15.93 -5.70 9.40
CA LYS A 79 14.93 -4.87 10.10
C LYS A 79 14.01 -5.70 10.98
N ASN A 80 13.47 -6.79 10.49
CA ASN A 80 12.55 -7.62 11.27
C ASN A 80 13.24 -8.43 12.38
N THR A 81 14.55 -8.63 12.32
CA THR A 81 15.33 -9.30 13.37
C THR A 81 16.05 -8.35 14.32
N SER A 82 16.07 -7.06 14.05
CA SER A 82 16.74 -6.04 14.90
C SER A 82 16.10 -5.86 16.27
N GLY A 83 14.82 -6.22 16.42
CA GLY A 83 14.02 -5.93 17.60
C GLY A 83 13.36 -4.55 17.59
N GLU A 84 13.68 -3.69 16.63
CA GLU A 84 13.01 -2.41 16.45
C GLU A 84 11.67 -2.57 15.75
N LYS A 85 10.63 -1.90 16.27
CA LYS A 85 9.29 -1.94 15.68
C LYS A 85 9.15 -0.91 14.57
N HIS A 86 8.54 -1.32 13.47
CA HIS A 86 8.19 -0.43 12.35
C HIS A 86 6.82 -0.78 11.76
N GLU A 87 6.30 0.07 10.89
CA GLU A 87 4.93 -0.08 10.37
C GLU A 87 4.77 -1.26 9.40
N ASP A 88 5.86 -1.74 8.82
CA ASP A 88 5.82 -2.68 7.71
C ASP A 88 6.29 -4.10 8.06
N MET A 89 6.29 -4.46 9.34
CA MET A 89 6.79 -5.74 9.82
C MET A 89 6.10 -6.94 9.18
N VAL A 90 4.79 -6.90 8.99
CA VAL A 90 4.02 -8.01 8.38
C VAL A 90 4.42 -8.25 6.93
N ARG A 91 4.54 -7.18 6.12
CA ARG A 91 4.96 -7.32 4.72
C ARG A 91 6.42 -7.73 4.58
N TYR A 92 7.27 -7.33 5.53
CA TYR A 92 8.66 -7.79 5.53
C TYR A 92 8.76 -9.28 5.90
N GLU A 93 7.86 -9.81 6.74
CA GLU A 93 7.74 -11.27 6.94
C GLU A 93 7.35 -11.98 5.63
N TYR A 94 6.49 -11.39 4.81
CA TYR A 94 6.21 -11.96 3.49
C TYR A 94 7.44 -11.99 2.59
N ILE A 95 8.26 -10.94 2.59
CA ILE A 95 9.54 -10.95 1.85
C ILE A 95 10.43 -12.08 2.35
N ARG A 96 10.57 -12.24 3.68
CA ARG A 96 11.41 -13.25 4.31
C ARG A 96 10.97 -14.68 3.99
N HIS A 97 9.67 -14.95 4.03
CA HIS A 97 9.13 -16.31 3.90
C HIS A 97 8.62 -16.66 2.50
N LEU A 98 8.11 -15.68 1.76
CA LEU A 98 7.55 -15.87 0.43
C LEU A 98 8.40 -15.26 -0.68
N GLY A 99 9.36 -14.43 -0.34
CA GLY A 99 10.30 -13.82 -1.26
C GLY A 99 9.81 -12.53 -1.94
N TYR A 100 8.57 -12.10 -1.71
CA TYR A 100 7.93 -10.99 -2.41
C TYR A 100 7.21 -10.03 -1.47
N TYR A 101 7.09 -8.79 -1.91
CA TYR A 101 6.34 -7.75 -1.23
C TYR A 101 4.91 -7.65 -1.76
N CYS A 102 3.97 -7.25 -0.92
CA CYS A 102 2.54 -7.17 -1.25
C CYS A 102 2.07 -5.71 -1.30
N THR A 103 1.08 -5.43 -2.15
CA THR A 103 0.59 -4.06 -2.36
C THR A 103 -0.24 -3.48 -1.22
N GLU A 104 -0.93 -4.33 -0.43
CA GLU A 104 -1.74 -3.88 0.69
C GLU A 104 -0.88 -3.58 1.92
N SER A 105 -1.37 -2.75 2.85
CA SER A 105 -0.66 -2.41 4.08
C SER A 105 -0.39 -3.63 4.97
N SER A 106 0.62 -3.54 5.84
CA SER A 106 0.93 -4.59 6.82
C SER A 106 -0.26 -4.92 7.72
N GLU A 107 -1.00 -3.91 8.15
CA GLU A 107 -2.20 -3.98 8.95
C GLU A 107 -3.30 -4.84 8.30
N HIS A 108 -3.68 -4.52 7.05
CA HIS A 108 -4.68 -5.30 6.33
C HIS A 108 -4.18 -6.68 5.92
N ASN A 109 -2.89 -6.83 5.65
CA ASN A 109 -2.30 -8.14 5.44
C ASN A 109 -2.39 -9.03 6.69
N ALA A 110 -2.25 -8.45 7.88
CA ALA A 110 -2.46 -9.18 9.12
C ALA A 110 -3.92 -9.61 9.33
N GLU A 111 -4.89 -8.74 8.92
CA GLU A 111 -6.33 -9.00 9.04
C GLU A 111 -6.83 -10.05 8.03
N TYR A 112 -6.34 -9.99 6.80
CA TYR A 112 -6.85 -10.85 5.71
C TYR A 112 -6.26 -12.25 5.70
N ASN A 113 -5.18 -12.48 6.42
CA ASN A 113 -4.47 -13.75 6.44
C ASN A 113 -4.44 -14.38 7.85
N PRO A 114 -4.51 -15.69 7.96
CA PRO A 114 -4.54 -16.39 9.25
C PRO A 114 -3.16 -16.54 9.89
N PHE A 115 -2.14 -15.79 9.44
CA PHE A 115 -0.76 -16.02 9.87
C PHE A 115 -0.40 -15.29 11.16
N PHE A 116 -0.97 -14.11 11.41
CA PHE A 116 -0.52 -13.18 12.45
C PHE A 116 -1.51 -13.03 13.60
N ILE A 117 -2.80 -12.79 13.33
CA ILE A 117 -3.81 -12.58 14.37
C ILE A 117 -4.41 -13.95 14.76
N LYS A 118 -3.94 -14.50 15.87
CA LYS A 118 -4.34 -15.83 16.34
C LYS A 118 -4.66 -15.82 17.82
N SER A 119 -5.79 -16.42 18.19
CA SER A 119 -6.20 -16.53 19.61
C SER A 119 -5.22 -17.34 20.47
N LYS A 120 -4.49 -18.27 19.87
CA LYS A 120 -3.48 -19.10 20.58
C LYS A 120 -2.13 -18.41 20.74
N TYR A 121 -1.85 -17.36 19.97
CA TYR A 121 -0.59 -16.65 19.92
C TYR A 121 -0.83 -15.14 19.91
N PRO A 122 -1.49 -14.60 20.96
CA PRO A 122 -1.84 -13.17 21.02
C PRO A 122 -0.61 -12.26 21.03
N GLU A 123 0.54 -12.75 21.49
CA GLU A 123 1.82 -12.05 21.51
C GLU A 123 2.29 -11.61 20.12
N MET A 124 1.87 -12.30 19.05
CA MET A 124 2.23 -11.94 17.69
C MET A 124 1.71 -10.55 17.28
N ILE A 125 0.63 -10.09 17.87
CA ILE A 125 0.07 -8.76 17.59
C ILE A 125 1.07 -7.68 18.00
N GLU A 126 1.67 -7.83 19.17
CA GLU A 126 2.71 -6.93 19.66
C GLU A 126 4.03 -7.17 18.94
N GLU A 127 4.41 -8.43 18.72
CA GLU A 127 5.64 -8.82 18.03
C GLU A 127 5.75 -8.18 16.64
N PHE A 128 4.68 -8.21 15.86
CA PHE A 128 4.65 -7.64 14.50
C PHE A 128 4.05 -6.24 14.43
N ASN A 129 3.94 -5.55 15.55
CA ASN A 129 3.42 -4.18 15.63
C ASN A 129 2.11 -3.99 14.86
N ILE A 130 1.15 -4.93 15.06
CA ILE A 130 -0.12 -4.92 14.34
C ILE A 130 -1.09 -4.00 15.07
N PRO A 131 -1.49 -2.87 14.47
CA PRO A 131 -2.50 -2.00 15.06
C PRO A 131 -3.87 -2.67 14.98
N LEU A 132 -4.53 -2.81 16.12
CA LEU A 132 -5.94 -3.16 16.17
C LEU A 132 -6.80 -1.90 16.11
N ASP A 133 -8.09 -2.05 15.83
CA ASP A 133 -9.06 -0.95 15.82
C ASP A 133 -8.81 0.15 14.76
N GLU A 134 -8.20 -0.20 13.64
CA GLU A 134 -7.92 0.77 12.56
C GLU A 134 -9.22 1.41 12.03
N TYR A 135 -10.25 0.63 11.77
CA TYR A 135 -11.53 1.16 11.27
C TYR A 135 -12.22 2.10 12.27
N PRO A 136 -12.38 1.76 13.55
CA PRO A 136 -12.87 2.70 14.55
C PRO A 136 -12.06 4.00 14.59
N ARG A 137 -10.74 3.93 14.58
CA ARG A 137 -9.87 5.12 14.56
C ARG A 137 -10.05 5.97 13.31
N ARG A 138 -10.19 5.36 12.14
CA ARG A 138 -10.50 6.06 10.87
C ARG A 138 -11.86 6.73 10.93
N CYS A 139 -12.87 6.05 11.45
CA CYS A 139 -14.21 6.63 11.61
C CYS A 139 -14.19 7.86 12.52
N ILE A 140 -13.50 7.80 13.65
CA ILE A 140 -13.33 8.94 14.55
C ILE A 140 -12.68 10.12 13.82
N LYS A 141 -11.56 9.89 13.15
CA LYS A 141 -10.86 10.93 12.36
C LYS A 141 -11.73 11.52 11.25
N GLN A 142 -12.55 10.70 10.60
CA GLN A 142 -13.47 11.18 9.56
C GLN A 142 -14.59 12.05 10.14
N ILE A 143 -15.12 11.70 11.30
CA ILE A 143 -16.14 12.48 11.98
C ILE A 143 -15.57 13.84 12.41
N GLU A 144 -14.41 13.83 13.06
CA GLU A 144 -13.69 15.05 13.46
C GLU A 144 -13.36 15.94 12.26
N GLY A 145 -12.86 15.33 11.18
CA GLY A 145 -12.56 16.02 9.92
C GLY A 145 -13.79 16.65 9.30
N TRP A 146 -14.92 15.94 9.30
CA TRP A 146 -16.21 16.44 8.82
C TRP A 146 -16.73 17.62 9.63
N GLU A 147 -16.64 17.56 10.96
CA GLU A 147 -17.08 18.65 11.83
C GLU A 147 -16.25 19.91 11.57
N LYS A 148 -14.94 19.78 11.44
CA LYS A 148 -14.05 20.88 11.10
C LYS A 148 -14.38 21.47 9.70
N GLU A 149 -14.54 20.64 8.71
CA GLU A 149 -14.86 21.07 7.35
C GLU A 149 -16.22 21.80 7.29
N ARG A 150 -17.21 21.31 8.06
CA ARG A 150 -18.50 21.98 8.22
C ARG A 150 -18.34 23.39 8.80
N GLU A 151 -17.51 23.56 9.83
CA GLU A 151 -17.24 24.88 10.42
C GLU A 151 -16.55 25.80 9.41
N ASP A 152 -15.57 25.31 8.67
CA ASP A 152 -14.85 26.06 7.63
C ASP A 152 -15.81 26.51 6.50
N ILE A 153 -16.70 25.64 6.05
CA ILE A 153 -17.73 25.98 5.06
C ILE A 153 -18.68 27.06 5.58
N LEU A 154 -19.14 26.93 6.82
CA LEU A 154 -20.07 27.90 7.41
C LEU A 154 -19.44 29.27 7.65
N LYS A 155 -18.12 29.30 7.93
CA LYS A 155 -17.37 30.52 8.21
C LYS A 155 -16.90 31.21 6.93
N ASP A 156 -16.27 30.47 6.04
CA ASP A 156 -15.52 31.02 4.89
C ASP A 156 -16.13 30.69 3.53
N GLY A 157 -17.20 29.88 3.50
CA GLY A 157 -17.84 29.41 2.26
C GLY A 157 -16.95 28.55 1.37
N LYS A 158 -15.87 27.99 1.93
CA LYS A 158 -14.87 27.22 1.18
C LYS A 158 -14.73 25.81 1.73
N ILE A 159 -14.49 24.87 0.84
CA ILE A 159 -14.08 23.50 1.20
C ILE A 159 -12.54 23.54 1.30
N GLY A 160 -12.00 23.20 2.48
CA GLY A 160 -10.56 23.20 2.74
C GLY A 160 -9.82 22.02 2.13
N HIS A 161 -10.55 21.07 1.52
CA HIS A 161 -10.00 19.86 0.94
C HIS A 161 -10.13 19.88 -0.58
N GLU A 162 -9.01 19.96 -1.29
CA GLU A 162 -8.93 19.72 -2.73
C GLU A 162 -8.33 18.33 -2.98
N ARG A 163 -9.04 17.54 -3.77
CA ARG A 163 -8.51 16.26 -4.22
C ARG A 163 -7.47 16.50 -5.31
N SER A 164 -6.30 15.90 -5.14
CA SER A 164 -5.22 15.98 -6.13
C SER A 164 -5.66 15.38 -7.48
N LYS A 165 -5.01 15.80 -8.56
CA LYS A 165 -5.24 15.25 -9.92
C LYS A 165 -4.38 14.01 -10.20
N GLU A 166 -3.85 13.36 -9.17
CA GLU A 166 -2.86 12.29 -9.28
C GLU A 166 -3.29 11.12 -10.18
N TYR A 167 -4.55 10.70 -10.13
CA TYR A 167 -5.04 9.64 -11.04
C TYR A 167 -5.00 10.05 -12.51
N ALA A 168 -5.23 11.32 -12.81
CA ALA A 168 -5.10 11.82 -14.18
C ALA A 168 -3.64 11.83 -14.62
N SER A 169 -2.70 12.19 -13.72
CA SER A 169 -1.25 12.14 -14.00
C SER A 169 -0.81 10.73 -14.38
N TYR A 170 -1.20 9.72 -13.60
CA TYR A 170 -0.84 8.32 -13.90
C TYR A 170 -1.30 7.84 -15.27
N ILE A 171 -2.49 8.29 -15.72
CA ILE A 171 -2.97 7.97 -17.06
C ILE A 171 -2.18 8.73 -18.12
N MET A 172 -1.87 9.98 -17.88
CA MET A 172 -1.13 10.83 -18.85
C MET A 172 0.33 10.39 -19.00
N GLU A 173 0.94 9.87 -17.96
CA GLU A 173 2.31 9.35 -17.98
C GLU A 173 2.42 7.99 -18.66
N ALA A 174 1.31 7.22 -18.71
CA ALA A 174 1.27 5.90 -19.30
C ALA A 174 0.89 5.88 -20.80
N VAL A 175 0.58 7.04 -21.40
CA VAL A 175 0.18 7.21 -22.80
C VAL A 175 1.28 7.86 -23.61
#